data_80fd34922b5eeedc0d47d9be6f034a40
#
_entry.id   80fd34922b5eeedc0d47d9be6f034a40
#
_cell.length_a   1.000
_cell.length_b   1.000
_cell.length_c   1.000
_cell.angle_alpha   90.00
_cell.angle_beta   90.00
_cell.angle_gamma   90.00
#
_symmetry.space_group_name_H-M   'P 1'
#
loop_
_entity.id
_entity.type
_entity.pdbx_description
1 polymer ?
#
loop_
_entity_poly.entity_id
_entity_poly.type
_entity_poly.pdbx_seq_one_letter_code
_entity_poly.pdbx_strand_id
1 'polypeptide(L)'
;MGKELYTAKQFIDAIPGSGGIISTIADRVGCKWHTARKYIEKYLMVKEAYNEEIERVIDLAEGVLIQNIQIAAKQAKAGHAVDTADVKWFLSRKAKSRGYVERQEVTGAEGSHIVVRLVGDDND
;
A
#
# COMPACT_ATOMS: atom_id res chain seq x y z
N MET A 1 17.30 25.41 -21.77
CA MET A 1 16.89 25.24 -21.57
C MET A 1 16.23 25.52 -20.65
N GLY A 2 16.03 25.58 -19.99
CA GLY A 2 15.36 25.91 -18.88
C GLY A 2 13.94 26.21 -18.96
N LYS A 3 13.39 26.24 -20.06
CA LYS A 3 12.00 26.59 -20.21
C LYS A 3 11.17 25.35 -19.97
N GLU A 4 10.23 25.43 -19.06
CA GLU A 4 9.38 24.31 -18.79
C GLU A 4 8.21 24.28 -19.72
N LEU A 5 7.88 23.11 -20.25
CA LEU A 5 6.82 22.96 -21.22
C LEU A 5 5.47 22.71 -20.58
N TYR A 6 5.43 22.43 -19.28
CA TYR A 6 4.22 22.08 -18.58
C TYR A 6 4.04 22.94 -17.36
N THR A 7 2.81 23.03 -16.87
CA THR A 7 2.53 23.80 -15.66
C THR A 7 2.20 22.85 -14.51
N ALA A 8 2.40 23.33 -13.31
CA ALA A 8 2.01 22.54 -12.13
C ALA A 8 0.54 22.15 -12.17
N LYS A 9 -0.32 23.05 -12.66
CA LYS A 9 -1.75 22.79 -12.73
C LYS A 9 -2.07 21.58 -13.60
N GLN A 10 -1.33 21.40 -14.69
CA GLN A 10 -1.56 20.24 -15.56
C GLN A 10 -1.37 18.93 -14.79
N PHE A 11 -0.35 18.89 -13.92
CA PHE A 11 -0.09 17.70 -13.12
C PHE A 11 -1.11 17.55 -12.01
N ILE A 12 -1.47 18.65 -11.35
CA ILE A 12 -2.47 18.62 -10.28
C ILE A 12 -3.79 18.08 -10.82
N ASP A 13 -4.17 18.51 -12.03
CA ASP A 13 -5.42 18.06 -12.64
C ASP A 13 -5.34 16.60 -13.11
N ALA A 14 -4.15 16.11 -13.43
CA ALA A 14 -3.97 14.75 -13.93
C ALA A 14 -3.86 13.70 -12.83
N ILE A 15 -3.59 14.12 -11.60
CA ILE A 15 -3.33 13.19 -10.51
C ILE A 15 -4.59 12.50 -9.96
N PRO A 16 -5.71 13.19 -9.72
CA PRO A 16 -6.88 12.53 -9.14
C PRO A 16 -7.36 11.38 -10.03
N GLY A 17 -7.54 10.23 -9.43
CA GLY A 17 -7.99 9.05 -10.16
C GLY A 17 -6.86 8.27 -10.83
N SER A 18 -5.64 8.74 -10.72
CA SER A 18 -4.49 8.03 -11.34
C SER A 18 -3.98 6.89 -10.47
N GLY A 19 -4.39 6.84 -9.22
CA GLY A 19 -3.87 5.84 -8.29
C GLY A 19 -2.46 6.14 -7.81
N GLY A 20 -1.92 7.31 -8.14
CA GLY A 20 -0.55 7.65 -7.82
C GLY A 20 0.45 6.96 -8.75
N ILE A 21 -0.03 6.42 -9.87
CA ILE A 21 0.86 5.75 -10.82
C ILE A 21 1.45 6.81 -11.75
N ILE A 22 2.75 7.01 -11.64
CA ILE A 22 3.43 8.10 -12.36
C ILE A 22 3.28 7.98 -13.87
N SER A 23 3.32 6.76 -14.41
CA SER A 23 3.16 6.60 -15.85
C SER A 23 1.77 7.03 -16.31
N THR A 24 0.74 6.79 -15.50
CA THR A 24 -0.61 7.23 -15.81
C THR A 24 -0.69 8.76 -15.80
N ILE A 25 -0.08 9.39 -14.80
CA ILE A 25 -0.04 10.84 -14.71
C ILE A 25 0.68 11.42 -15.92
N ALA A 26 1.82 10.82 -16.28
CA ALA A 26 2.58 11.27 -17.43
C ALA A 26 1.78 11.17 -18.72
N ASP A 27 1.06 10.07 -18.91
CA ASP A 27 0.23 9.88 -20.08
C ASP A 27 -0.88 10.92 -20.15
N ARG A 28 -1.50 11.24 -19.05
CA ARG A 28 -2.57 12.23 -19.02
C ARG A 28 -2.09 13.64 -19.33
N VAL A 29 -0.89 13.97 -18.88
CA VAL A 29 -0.30 15.27 -19.15
C VAL A 29 0.27 15.30 -20.56
N GLY A 30 0.72 14.17 -21.05
CA GLY A 30 1.37 14.09 -22.37
C GLY A 30 2.87 14.25 -22.28
N CYS A 31 3.48 13.82 -21.19
CA CYS A 31 4.92 13.94 -21.00
C CYS A 31 5.53 12.59 -20.68
N LYS A 32 6.83 12.57 -20.51
CA LYS A 32 7.55 11.35 -20.16
C LYS A 32 7.50 11.12 -18.65
N TRP A 33 7.71 9.87 -18.27
CA TRP A 33 7.70 9.46 -16.87
C TRP A 33 8.64 10.33 -16.01
N HIS A 34 9.86 10.54 -16.49
CA HIS A 34 10.84 11.32 -15.73
C HIS A 34 10.40 12.76 -15.53
N THR A 35 9.73 13.33 -16.51
CA THR A 35 9.21 14.68 -16.42
C THR A 35 8.14 14.76 -15.34
N ALA A 36 7.21 13.79 -15.33
CA ALA A 36 6.15 13.76 -14.33
C ALA A 36 6.75 13.62 -12.93
N ARG A 37 7.68 12.69 -12.76
CA ARG A 37 8.33 12.52 -11.48
C ARG A 37 9.03 13.79 -11.00
N LYS A 38 9.70 14.47 -11.91
CA LYS A 38 10.41 15.68 -11.58
C LYS A 38 9.46 16.76 -11.07
N TYR A 39 8.31 16.93 -11.73
CA TYR A 39 7.33 17.91 -11.28
C TYR A 39 6.76 17.55 -9.92
N ILE A 40 6.50 16.25 -9.67
CA ILE A 40 6.00 15.81 -8.37
C ILE A 40 7.02 16.12 -7.28
N GLU A 41 8.30 15.93 -7.55
CA GLU A 41 9.32 16.18 -6.54
C GLU A 41 9.63 17.67 -6.36
N LYS A 42 9.51 18.44 -7.45
CA LYS A 42 9.93 19.82 -7.40
C LYS A 42 8.88 20.79 -6.87
N TYR A 43 7.63 20.58 -7.22
CA TYR A 43 6.57 21.52 -6.87
C TYR A 43 5.73 21.01 -5.71
N LEU A 44 5.68 21.81 -4.66
CA LEU A 44 4.99 21.41 -3.43
C LEU A 44 3.53 21.07 -3.66
N MET A 45 2.83 21.89 -4.45
CA MET A 45 1.40 21.65 -4.67
C MET A 45 1.15 20.38 -5.47
N VAL A 46 2.06 20.05 -6.39
CA VAL A 46 1.95 18.80 -7.13
C VAL A 46 2.21 17.61 -6.20
N LYS A 47 3.22 17.74 -5.35
CA LYS A 47 3.55 16.71 -4.38
C LYS A 47 2.39 16.47 -3.42
N GLU A 48 1.75 17.54 -2.96
CA GLU A 48 0.60 17.40 -2.06
C GLU A 48 -0.55 16.68 -2.73
N ALA A 49 -0.84 17.03 -4.00
CA ALA A 49 -1.89 16.36 -4.74
C ALA A 49 -1.56 14.87 -4.94
N TYR A 50 -0.30 14.57 -5.19
CA TYR A 50 0.16 13.21 -5.36
C TYR A 50 -0.01 12.42 -4.06
N ASN A 51 0.40 13.01 -2.94
CA ASN A 51 0.27 12.33 -1.65
C ASN A 51 -1.18 12.11 -1.27
N GLU A 52 -2.07 13.07 -1.57
CA GLU A 52 -3.49 12.90 -1.32
C GLU A 52 -4.07 11.74 -2.14
N GLU A 53 -3.62 11.60 -3.37
CA GLU A 53 -4.09 10.50 -4.21
C GLU A 53 -3.62 9.15 -3.65
N ILE A 54 -2.38 9.08 -3.20
CA ILE A 54 -1.85 7.86 -2.58
C ILE A 54 -2.68 7.49 -1.34
N GLU A 55 -2.97 8.48 -0.48
CA GLU A 55 -3.76 8.23 0.71
C GLU A 55 -5.17 7.77 0.36
N ARG A 56 -5.75 8.34 -0.68
CA ARG A 56 -7.07 7.93 -1.13
C ARG A 56 -7.09 6.45 -1.55
N VAL A 57 -6.05 6.03 -2.26
CA VAL A 57 -5.96 4.64 -2.72
C VAL A 57 -5.74 3.71 -1.54
N ILE A 58 -4.93 4.13 -0.57
CA ILE A 58 -4.71 3.34 0.64
C ILE A 58 -6.04 3.14 1.37
N ASP A 59 -6.82 4.21 1.51
CA ASP A 59 -8.13 4.11 2.15
C ASP A 59 -9.06 3.14 1.41
N LEU A 60 -9.04 3.18 0.07
CA LEU A 60 -9.85 2.26 -0.72
C LEU A 60 -9.40 0.82 -0.51
N ALA A 61 -8.09 0.60 -0.50
CA ALA A 61 -7.54 -0.74 -0.30
C ALA A 61 -7.91 -1.27 1.08
N GLU A 62 -7.82 -0.42 2.09
CA GLU A 62 -8.21 -0.81 3.44
C GLU A 62 -9.70 -1.17 3.50
N GLY A 63 -10.52 -0.41 2.79
CA GLY A 63 -11.96 -0.70 2.74
C GLY A 63 -12.25 -2.05 2.12
N VAL A 64 -11.55 -2.40 1.04
CA VAL A 64 -11.71 -3.70 0.41
C VAL A 64 -11.25 -4.81 1.37
N LEU A 65 -10.13 -4.60 2.03
CA LEU A 65 -9.61 -5.58 2.98
C LEU A 65 -10.61 -5.84 4.10
N ILE A 66 -11.15 -4.78 4.69
CA ILE A 66 -12.13 -4.92 5.78
C ILE A 66 -13.37 -5.65 5.28
N GLN A 67 -13.84 -5.34 4.08
CA GLN A 67 -15.02 -6.00 3.52
C GLN A 67 -14.76 -7.49 3.33
N ASN A 68 -13.57 -7.85 2.84
CA ASN A 68 -13.21 -9.25 2.65
C ASN A 68 -13.16 -10.00 3.97
N ILE A 69 -12.66 -9.35 5.01
CA ILE A 69 -12.62 -9.95 6.35
C ILE A 69 -14.04 -10.19 6.87
N GLN A 70 -14.94 -9.24 6.65
CA GLN A 70 -16.33 -9.39 7.07
C GLN A 70 -17.03 -10.53 6.34
N ILE A 71 -16.77 -10.67 5.06
CA ILE A 71 -17.32 -11.77 4.26
C ILE A 71 -16.77 -13.10 4.77
N ALA A 72 -15.47 -13.18 5.03
CA ALA A 72 -14.85 -14.40 5.54
C ALA A 72 -15.44 -14.78 6.89
N ALA A 73 -15.70 -13.80 7.75
CA ALA A 73 -16.30 -14.07 9.06
C ALA A 73 -17.69 -14.68 8.92
N LYS A 74 -18.48 -14.19 7.96
CA LYS A 74 -19.80 -14.75 7.73
C LYS A 74 -19.71 -16.18 7.21
N GLN A 75 -18.80 -16.42 6.29
CA GLN A 75 -18.63 -17.75 5.71
C GLN A 75 -18.14 -18.74 6.78
N ALA A 76 -17.22 -18.30 7.62
CA ALA A 76 -16.70 -19.15 8.69
C ALA A 76 -17.81 -19.52 9.68
N LYS A 77 -18.68 -18.57 10.02
CA LYS A 77 -19.79 -18.84 10.92
C LYS A 77 -20.76 -19.84 10.31
N ALA A 78 -20.88 -19.85 9.00
CA ALA A 78 -21.76 -20.79 8.32
C ALA A 78 -21.13 -22.16 8.12
N GLY A 79 -19.90 -22.34 8.61
CA GLY A 79 -19.22 -23.63 8.51
C GLY A 79 -18.41 -23.84 7.25
N HIS A 80 -18.24 -22.80 6.44
CA HIS A 80 -17.45 -22.94 5.22
C HIS A 80 -15.98 -22.68 5.49
N ALA A 81 -15.13 -23.35 4.74
CA ALA A 81 -13.69 -23.08 4.80
C ALA A 81 -13.44 -21.74 4.14
N VAL A 82 -12.57 -20.94 4.72
CA VAL A 82 -12.27 -19.62 4.21
C VAL A 82 -10.78 -19.41 4.10
N ASP A 83 -10.38 -18.50 3.16
CA ASP A 83 -9.00 -18.11 3.05
C ASP A 83 -8.75 -17.05 4.13
N THR A 84 -7.77 -17.29 4.97
CA THR A 84 -7.50 -16.40 6.10
C THR A 84 -6.29 -15.50 5.86
N ALA A 85 -5.78 -15.42 4.63
CA ALA A 85 -4.61 -14.61 4.32
C ALA A 85 -4.81 -13.14 4.69
N ASP A 86 -5.96 -12.56 4.30
CA ASP A 86 -6.26 -11.17 4.62
C ASP A 86 -6.40 -10.95 6.12
N VAL A 87 -7.01 -11.89 6.80
CA VAL A 87 -7.19 -11.80 8.24
C VAL A 87 -5.84 -11.82 8.94
N LYS A 88 -4.97 -12.74 8.56
CA LYS A 88 -3.64 -12.84 9.14
C LYS A 88 -2.82 -11.59 8.88
N TRP A 89 -2.89 -11.08 7.66
CA TRP A 89 -2.16 -9.87 7.31
C TRP A 89 -2.65 -8.69 8.16
N PHE A 90 -3.96 -8.53 8.27
CA PHE A 90 -4.55 -7.45 9.05
C PHE A 90 -4.11 -7.52 10.50
N LEU A 91 -4.18 -8.71 11.10
CA LEU A 91 -3.80 -8.90 12.49
C LEU A 91 -2.31 -8.55 12.69
N SER A 92 -1.46 -8.95 11.75
CA SER A 92 -0.03 -8.68 11.88
C SER A 92 0.30 -7.19 11.82
N ARG A 93 -0.55 -6.39 11.15
CA ARG A 93 -0.31 -4.96 11.00
C ARG A 93 -1.02 -4.12 12.06
N LYS A 94 -2.23 -4.52 12.44
CA LYS A 94 -3.06 -3.68 13.30
C LYS A 94 -3.18 -4.19 14.73
N ALA A 95 -2.84 -5.43 14.97
CA ALA A 95 -3.02 -6.02 16.30
C ALA A 95 -1.70 -6.45 16.94
N LYS A 96 -0.63 -5.74 16.65
CA LYS A 96 0.66 -6.07 17.27
C LYS A 96 0.61 -6.00 18.78
N SER A 97 -0.20 -5.13 19.33
CA SER A 97 -0.34 -5.03 20.76
C SER A 97 -0.95 -6.28 21.38
N ARG A 98 -1.61 -7.11 20.57
CA ARG A 98 -2.15 -8.38 21.02
C ARG A 98 -1.21 -9.53 20.67
N GLY A 99 0.00 -9.23 20.17
CA GLY A 99 0.99 -10.24 19.87
C GLY A 99 0.98 -10.77 18.45
N TYR A 100 0.20 -10.21 17.56
CA TYR A 100 0.15 -10.69 16.18
C TYR A 100 1.22 -9.99 15.35
N VAL A 101 2.22 -10.74 14.97
CA VAL A 101 3.30 -10.24 14.12
C VAL A 101 3.54 -11.31 13.07
N GLU A 102 3.94 -10.93 11.90
CA GLU A 102 4.19 -11.88 10.84
C GLU A 102 5.35 -12.78 11.21
N ARG A 103 5.18 -14.09 11.07
CA ARG A 103 6.23 -15.03 11.36
C ARG A 103 7.05 -15.26 10.12
N GLN A 104 8.35 -15.27 10.27
CA GLN A 104 9.24 -15.47 9.16
C GLN A 104 10.31 -16.47 9.53
N GLU A 105 10.58 -17.43 8.66
CA GLU A 105 11.66 -18.38 8.84
C GLU A 105 12.80 -18.00 7.92
N VAL A 106 13.99 -17.97 8.48
CA VAL A 106 15.19 -17.64 7.72
C VAL A 106 16.19 -18.73 7.99
N THR A 107 16.88 -19.21 6.96
CA THR A 107 17.91 -20.20 7.12
C THR A 107 19.14 -19.55 7.74
N GLY A 108 19.58 -20.05 8.86
CA GLY A 108 20.75 -19.53 9.51
C GLY A 108 22.02 -20.15 8.98
N ALA A 109 23.11 -19.86 9.64
CA ALA A 109 24.41 -20.41 9.27
C ALA A 109 24.35 -21.92 9.34
N GLU A 110 25.03 -22.56 8.45
CA GLU A 110 25.09 -24.00 8.41
C GLU A 110 23.76 -24.66 8.16
N GLY A 111 22.85 -23.95 7.56
CA GLY A 111 21.58 -24.53 7.21
C GLY A 111 20.55 -24.59 8.31
N SER A 112 20.88 -24.10 9.47
CA SER A 112 19.88 -24.10 10.54
C SER A 112 18.85 -23.02 10.30
N HIS A 113 17.72 -23.17 10.94
CA HIS A 113 16.64 -22.23 10.77
C HIS A 113 16.68 -21.16 11.85
N ILE A 114 16.43 -19.93 11.41
CA ILE A 114 16.24 -18.83 12.33
C ILE A 114 14.76 -18.48 12.19
N VAL A 115 14.05 -18.51 13.28
CA VAL A 115 12.62 -18.23 13.25
C VAL A 115 12.36 -16.93 13.95
N VAL A 116 11.78 -15.98 13.18
CA VAL A 116 11.37 -14.71 13.73
C VAL A 116 9.89 -14.84 14.02
N ARG A 117 9.51 -14.74 15.27
CA ARG A 117 8.15 -14.95 15.65
C ARG A 117 7.44 -13.69 16.00
N LEU A 118 6.12 -13.77 15.97
CA LEU A 118 5.32 -12.69 16.44
C LEU A 118 5.52 -12.54 17.92
N VAL A 119 5.32 -11.35 18.40
CA VAL A 119 5.50 -11.08 19.80
C VAL A 119 4.64 -12.00 20.64
N GLY A 120 3.44 -12.27 20.23
CA GLY A 120 2.57 -13.13 20.99
C GLY A 120 3.05 -14.55 21.07
N ASP A 121 3.80 -15.03 20.09
CA ASP A 121 4.32 -16.37 20.13
C ASP A 121 5.45 -16.50 21.12
N ASP A 122 6.17 -15.42 21.33
CA ASP A 122 7.31 -15.46 22.20
C ASP A 122 7.01 -15.05 23.56
N ASN A 123 5.85 -14.68 23.79
CA ASN A 123 5.56 -14.13 24.96
C ASN A 123 5.25 -15.03 25.94
N ASP A 124 5.94 -15.84 26.13
CA ASP A 124 5.60 -16.78 26.96
C ASP A 124 6.14 -16.60 28.22
#